data_213ae044b5257dc2ba4abd7a5a028ced
#
_entry.id   213ae044b5257dc2ba4abd7a5a028ced
#
_cell.length_a   1.000
_cell.length_b   1.000
_cell.length_c   1.000
_cell.angle_alpha   90.00
_cell.angle_beta   90.00
_cell.angle_gamma   90.00
#
_symmetry.space_group_name_H-M   'P 1'
#
loop_
_entity.id
_entity.type
_entity.pdbx_description
1 polymer ?
#
loop_
_entity_poly.entity_id
_entity_poly.type
_entity_poly.pdbx_seq_one_letter_code
_entity_poly.pdbx_strand_id
1 'polypeptide(L)'
;IDISSNIGEACKRFYSINKNTKGVLFRADTSKNIRNGECSSIEGITEKERIHTETMVSIIYGENKPIPKEYQTIQKRYNSLAATGFDVISSQFSMHYYFSSKDTFNGFLTNLRDNIKSGGYFIGTCYDGQQIFSHFKEINDKMRKRWDQNAVGSDESDESDESDESDEKYEEYKEFKFTDNLGNKVFSIEKKYEIEEFTYEEEMDEKMFGNEIEVFMDSIGQPIIEYLVNFEFFIDVMKKNGFELVNPKGSTTNIFHNKYYENNLGKFHKVIENLPEIRKNDPVFRNFYSEAFEMNVKYQNSPLNILSSFNNYFTFRKV
;
A
#
# COMPACT_ATOMS: atom_id res chain seq x y z
N ILE A 1 13.65 -0.26 6.86
CA ILE A 1 14.20 0.55 5.74
C ILE A 1 13.10 1.51 5.33
N ASP A 2 13.45 2.75 5.02
CA ASP A 2 12.53 3.79 4.58
C ASP A 2 13.27 4.74 3.64
N ILE A 3 12.57 5.26 2.63
CA ILE A 3 13.12 6.27 1.72
C ILE A 3 13.11 7.69 2.34
N SER A 4 12.28 7.90 3.34
CA SER A 4 12.09 9.18 4.01
C SER A 4 13.35 9.69 4.71
N SER A 5 13.60 10.99 4.64
CA SER A 5 14.63 11.68 5.44
C SER A 5 14.35 11.63 6.95
N ASN A 6 13.12 11.31 7.36
CA ASN A 6 12.69 11.25 8.77
C ASN A 6 13.09 9.95 9.49
N ILE A 7 13.97 9.12 8.91
CA ILE A 7 14.41 7.86 9.51
C ILE A 7 14.97 8.04 10.93
N GLY A 8 15.55 9.20 11.25
CA GLY A 8 16.03 9.53 12.58
C GLY A 8 14.92 9.58 13.64
N GLU A 9 13.76 10.11 13.30
CA GLU A 9 12.59 10.12 14.21
C GLU A 9 12.01 8.71 14.37
N ALA A 10 12.00 7.91 13.31
CA ALA A 10 11.63 6.50 13.38
C ALA A 10 12.56 5.73 14.32
N CYS A 11 13.88 5.98 14.29
CA CYS A 11 14.85 5.42 15.22
C CYS A 11 14.54 5.79 16.68
N LYS A 12 14.29 7.07 16.96
CA LYS A 12 13.96 7.53 18.32
C LYS A 12 12.71 6.82 18.84
N ARG A 13 11.64 6.77 18.04
CA ARG A 13 10.40 6.08 18.40
C ARG A 13 10.63 4.59 18.64
N PHE A 14 11.34 3.91 17.73
CA PHE A 14 11.65 2.48 17.87
C PHE A 14 12.34 2.17 19.19
N TYR A 15 13.41 2.89 19.52
CA TYR A 15 14.18 2.64 20.74
C TYR A 15 13.48 3.11 22.02
N SER A 16 12.57 4.08 21.97
CA SER A 16 11.78 4.49 23.13
C SER A 16 10.80 3.41 23.58
N ILE A 17 10.21 2.69 22.62
CA ILE A 17 9.22 1.64 22.87
C ILE A 17 9.89 0.28 23.09
N ASN A 18 10.95 -0.01 22.35
CA ASN A 18 11.56 -1.33 22.26
C ASN A 18 12.98 -1.36 22.89
N LYS A 19 13.10 -1.01 24.17
CA LYS A 19 14.40 -0.87 24.87
C LYS A 19 15.33 -2.08 24.76
N ASN A 20 14.78 -3.29 24.65
CA ASN A 20 15.54 -4.54 24.59
C ASN A 20 15.58 -5.17 23.18
N THR A 21 14.93 -4.56 22.21
CA THR A 21 14.87 -5.10 20.84
C THR A 21 16.07 -4.62 20.03
N LYS A 22 16.69 -5.54 19.29
CA LYS A 22 17.77 -5.20 18.36
C LYS A 22 17.15 -4.76 17.04
N GLY A 23 17.59 -3.63 16.50
CA GLY A 23 17.13 -3.13 15.21
C GLY A 23 18.19 -2.30 14.52
N VAL A 24 18.12 -2.29 13.20
CA VAL A 24 18.93 -1.44 12.32
C VAL A 24 17.96 -0.70 11.43
N LEU A 25 18.03 0.63 11.44
CA LEU A 25 17.21 1.49 10.61
C LEU A 25 18.13 2.36 9.75
N PHE A 26 17.88 2.39 8.45
CA PHE A 26 18.62 3.23 7.52
C PHE A 26 17.74 3.66 6.35
N ARG A 27 18.14 4.77 5.72
CA ARG A 27 17.44 5.34 4.56
C ARG A 27 17.85 4.58 3.31
N ALA A 28 16.88 4.07 2.54
CA ALA A 28 17.14 3.39 1.28
C ALA A 28 15.89 3.37 0.39
N ASP A 29 16.10 3.39 -0.92
CA ASP A 29 15.07 3.20 -1.92
C ASP A 29 14.89 1.70 -2.19
N THR A 30 13.79 1.14 -1.70
CA THR A 30 13.50 -0.29 -1.83
C THR A 30 12.87 -0.68 -3.17
N SER A 31 12.67 0.27 -4.09
CA SER A 31 12.40 -0.01 -5.50
C SER A 31 13.67 -0.36 -6.30
N LYS A 32 14.84 -0.20 -5.68
CA LYS A 32 16.15 -0.54 -6.24
C LYS A 32 16.76 -1.71 -5.48
N ASN A 33 17.68 -2.42 -6.12
CA ASN A 33 18.28 -3.60 -5.51
C ASN A 33 19.07 -3.23 -4.24
N ILE A 34 18.62 -3.78 -3.10
CA ILE A 34 19.23 -3.52 -1.81
C ILE A 34 20.58 -4.24 -1.70
N ARG A 35 20.64 -5.48 -2.18
CA ARG A 35 21.79 -6.36 -1.99
C ARG A 35 23.06 -5.86 -2.70
N ASN A 36 22.89 -5.24 -3.88
CA ASN A 36 24.03 -4.67 -4.63
C ASN A 36 24.34 -3.20 -4.27
N GLY A 37 23.55 -2.58 -3.37
CA GLY A 37 23.74 -1.21 -2.90
C GLY A 37 23.08 -0.12 -3.74
N GLU A 38 22.39 -0.45 -4.85
CA GLU A 38 21.68 0.54 -5.69
C GLU A 38 20.63 1.31 -4.90
N CYS A 39 20.09 0.73 -3.83
CA CYS A 39 19.13 1.34 -2.92
C CYS A 39 19.63 2.65 -2.25
N SER A 40 20.93 2.93 -2.30
CA SER A 40 21.54 4.18 -1.82
C SER A 40 21.37 5.36 -2.79
N SER A 41 20.97 5.09 -4.04
CA SER A 41 20.78 6.11 -5.07
C SER A 41 19.40 6.76 -4.95
N ILE A 42 19.22 7.64 -3.99
CA ILE A 42 17.99 8.39 -3.70
C ILE A 42 18.16 9.83 -4.19
N GLU A 43 17.15 10.40 -4.85
CA GLU A 43 17.18 11.80 -5.25
C GLU A 43 17.30 12.72 -4.03
N GLY A 44 18.19 13.72 -4.12
CA GLY A 44 18.45 14.67 -3.04
C GLY A 44 19.13 14.08 -1.80
N ILE A 45 19.63 12.83 -1.87
CA ILE A 45 20.43 12.27 -0.77
C ILE A 45 21.79 12.98 -0.68
N THR A 46 22.25 13.26 0.54
CA THR A 46 23.60 13.77 0.75
C THR A 46 24.64 12.66 0.61
N GLU A 47 25.86 13.03 0.22
CA GLU A 47 26.99 12.08 0.11
C GLU A 47 27.21 11.29 1.43
N LYS A 48 27.07 11.96 2.57
CA LYS A 48 27.18 11.34 3.88
C LYS A 48 26.10 10.29 4.12
N GLU A 49 24.88 10.56 3.75
CA GLU A 49 23.78 9.58 3.88
C GLU A 49 23.96 8.42 2.90
N ARG A 50 24.41 8.68 1.68
CA ARG A 50 24.71 7.64 0.69
C ARG A 50 25.76 6.68 1.22
N ILE A 51 26.91 7.20 1.70
CA ILE A 51 27.97 6.40 2.31
C ILE A 51 27.45 5.62 3.53
N HIS A 52 26.60 6.25 4.36
CA HIS A 52 25.98 5.56 5.50
C HIS A 52 25.16 4.36 5.03
N THR A 53 24.26 4.54 4.04
CA THR A 53 23.43 3.46 3.51
C THR A 53 24.28 2.33 2.92
N GLU A 54 25.27 2.64 2.08
CA GLU A 54 26.18 1.65 1.50
C GLU A 54 26.96 0.87 2.57
N THR A 55 27.43 1.57 3.60
CA THR A 55 28.11 0.94 4.73
C THR A 55 27.18 0.01 5.51
N MET A 56 25.95 0.45 5.77
CA MET A 56 24.96 -0.38 6.46
C MET A 56 24.60 -1.63 5.65
N VAL A 57 24.39 -1.49 4.34
CA VAL A 57 24.16 -2.62 3.42
C VAL A 57 25.32 -3.60 3.47
N SER A 58 26.57 -3.11 3.34
CA SER A 58 27.77 -3.96 3.40
C SER A 58 27.86 -4.72 4.73
N ILE A 59 27.54 -4.09 5.84
CA ILE A 59 27.54 -4.74 7.16
C ILE A 59 26.48 -5.82 7.24
N ILE A 60 25.22 -5.51 6.92
CA ILE A 60 24.12 -6.46 7.12
C ILE A 60 24.20 -7.68 6.19
N TYR A 61 24.80 -7.53 5.01
CA TYR A 61 25.04 -8.65 4.09
C TYR A 61 26.38 -9.35 4.32
N GLY A 62 27.27 -8.80 5.17
CA GLY A 62 28.55 -9.38 5.47
C GLY A 62 29.54 -9.29 4.31
N GLU A 63 29.49 -8.21 3.55
CA GLU A 63 30.42 -7.99 2.45
C GLU A 63 31.84 -7.75 2.95
N ASN A 64 32.81 -8.29 2.22
CA ASN A 64 34.24 -8.10 2.57
C ASN A 64 34.75 -6.75 2.05
N LYS A 65 34.20 -5.65 2.61
CA LYS A 65 34.59 -4.27 2.31
C LYS A 65 35.19 -3.61 3.55
N PRO A 66 36.13 -2.65 3.39
CA PRO A 66 36.62 -1.86 4.52
C PRO A 66 35.48 -1.09 5.18
N ILE A 67 35.27 -1.28 6.48
CA ILE A 67 34.27 -0.59 7.27
C ILE A 67 34.91 0.55 8.07
N PRO A 68 34.43 1.81 7.94
CA PRO A 68 34.97 2.92 8.72
C PRO A 68 34.88 2.68 10.22
N LYS A 69 35.86 3.27 10.99
CA LYS A 69 35.98 3.01 12.43
C LYS A 69 34.72 3.31 13.23
N GLU A 70 33.99 4.33 12.85
CA GLU A 70 32.73 4.73 13.49
C GLU A 70 31.61 3.67 13.40
N TYR A 71 31.69 2.75 12.41
CA TYR A 71 30.70 1.68 12.23
C TYR A 71 31.12 0.34 12.86
N GLN A 72 32.31 0.23 13.44
CA GLN A 72 32.82 -1.05 13.98
C GLN A 72 31.91 -1.65 15.05
N THR A 73 31.28 -0.83 15.89
CA THR A 73 30.36 -1.32 16.92
C THR A 73 29.08 -1.91 16.27
N ILE A 74 28.59 -1.27 15.23
CA ILE A 74 27.44 -1.76 14.44
C ILE A 74 27.83 -3.05 13.73
N GLN A 75 29.00 -3.08 13.09
CA GLN A 75 29.52 -4.27 12.42
C GLN A 75 29.61 -5.45 13.38
N LYS A 76 30.22 -5.30 14.54
CA LYS A 76 30.33 -6.38 15.55
C LYS A 76 28.96 -6.96 15.94
N ARG A 77 27.91 -6.16 15.89
CA ARG A 77 26.56 -6.55 16.34
C ARG A 77 25.68 -7.12 15.23
N TYR A 78 25.83 -6.63 14.01
CA TYR A 78 24.87 -6.86 12.91
C TYR A 78 25.52 -7.42 11.64
N ASN A 79 26.82 -7.73 11.66
CA ASN A 79 27.48 -8.30 10.49
C ASN A 79 26.77 -9.57 10.01
N SER A 80 26.52 -9.66 8.71
CA SER A 80 25.87 -10.80 8.08
C SER A 80 24.43 -11.09 8.54
N LEU A 81 23.76 -10.12 9.18
CA LEU A 81 22.37 -10.28 9.65
C LEU A 81 21.43 -10.70 8.54
N ALA A 82 21.61 -10.17 7.32
CA ALA A 82 20.80 -10.42 6.14
C ALA A 82 21.44 -11.41 5.15
N ALA A 83 22.60 -11.99 5.45
CA ALA A 83 23.34 -12.81 4.50
C ALA A 83 22.51 -14.01 3.96
N THR A 84 21.69 -14.62 4.82
CA THR A 84 20.80 -15.74 4.48
C THR A 84 19.37 -15.32 4.18
N GLY A 85 19.10 -14.01 4.14
CA GLY A 85 17.75 -13.47 4.01
C GLY A 85 16.98 -13.40 5.33
N PHE A 86 15.74 -12.96 5.25
CA PHE A 86 14.84 -12.73 6.38
C PHE A 86 13.74 -13.78 6.44
N ASP A 87 13.26 -14.08 7.65
CA ASP A 87 12.10 -14.95 7.84
C ASP A 87 10.80 -14.22 7.46
N VAL A 88 10.76 -12.89 7.64
CA VAL A 88 9.61 -12.05 7.31
C VAL A 88 10.09 -10.72 6.74
N ILE A 89 9.48 -10.29 5.63
CA ILE A 89 9.52 -8.90 5.15
C ILE A 89 8.12 -8.32 5.28
N SER A 90 8.02 -7.08 5.75
CA SER A 90 6.74 -6.38 5.97
C SER A 90 6.71 -5.05 5.22
N SER A 91 5.61 -4.80 4.49
CA SER A 91 5.29 -3.53 3.82
C SER A 91 3.89 -3.10 4.26
N GLN A 92 3.83 -2.08 5.10
CA GLN A 92 2.55 -1.59 5.64
C GLN A 92 2.21 -0.24 5.03
N PHE A 93 1.09 -0.15 4.30
CA PHE A 93 0.62 1.06 3.63
C PHE A 93 1.69 1.74 2.75
N SER A 94 2.52 0.94 2.06
CA SER A 94 3.60 1.47 1.22
C SER A 94 3.81 0.69 -0.08
N MET A 95 3.09 -0.42 -0.26
CA MET A 95 3.23 -1.26 -1.46
C MET A 95 2.77 -0.54 -2.73
N HIS A 96 1.78 0.33 -2.64
CA HIS A 96 1.25 1.11 -3.76
C HIS A 96 2.33 1.95 -4.47
N TYR A 97 3.37 2.40 -3.78
CA TYR A 97 4.45 3.15 -4.42
C TYR A 97 5.24 2.35 -5.45
N TYR A 98 5.31 1.03 -5.32
CA TYR A 98 5.98 0.19 -6.32
C TYR A 98 5.18 0.04 -7.61
N PHE A 99 3.90 0.37 -7.61
CA PHE A 99 3.03 0.39 -8.79
C PHE A 99 3.13 1.69 -9.60
N SER A 100 4.06 2.59 -9.27
CA SER A 100 4.35 3.79 -10.07
C SER A 100 4.86 3.46 -11.47
N SER A 101 5.64 2.38 -11.62
CA SER A 101 6.14 1.90 -12.90
C SER A 101 6.52 0.42 -12.82
N LYS A 102 6.64 -0.20 -13.98
CA LYS A 102 7.14 -1.58 -14.12
C LYS A 102 8.54 -1.75 -13.53
N ASP A 103 9.41 -0.75 -13.69
CA ASP A 103 10.78 -0.81 -13.20
C ASP A 103 10.83 -0.78 -11.67
N THR A 104 10.06 0.10 -11.01
CA THR A 104 9.98 0.15 -9.55
C THR A 104 9.42 -1.14 -8.98
N PHE A 105 8.43 -1.72 -9.66
CA PHE A 105 7.85 -3.00 -9.27
C PHE A 105 8.82 -4.17 -9.43
N ASN A 106 9.58 -4.22 -10.53
CA ASN A 106 10.62 -5.23 -10.75
C ASN A 106 11.72 -5.17 -9.68
N GLY A 107 12.15 -3.97 -9.30
CA GLY A 107 13.13 -3.80 -8.22
C GLY A 107 12.60 -4.31 -6.89
N PHE A 108 11.34 -4.01 -6.57
CA PHE A 108 10.65 -4.55 -5.40
C PHE A 108 10.59 -6.09 -5.42
N LEU A 109 10.16 -6.71 -6.53
CA LEU A 109 10.11 -8.16 -6.68
C LEU A 109 11.50 -8.80 -6.50
N THR A 110 12.53 -8.18 -7.07
CA THR A 110 13.92 -8.62 -6.92
C THR A 110 14.30 -8.62 -5.44
N ASN A 111 13.99 -7.55 -4.71
CA ASN A 111 14.26 -7.49 -3.29
C ASN A 111 13.52 -8.57 -2.49
N LEU A 112 12.28 -8.88 -2.80
CA LEU A 112 11.56 -9.97 -2.15
C LEU A 112 12.21 -11.33 -2.42
N ARG A 113 12.53 -11.63 -3.70
CA ARG A 113 13.17 -12.90 -4.09
C ARG A 113 14.52 -13.09 -3.40
N ASP A 114 15.34 -12.04 -3.39
CA ASP A 114 16.72 -12.13 -2.92
C ASP A 114 16.82 -12.11 -1.39
N ASN A 115 15.83 -11.52 -0.72
CA ASN A 115 15.94 -11.24 0.71
C ASN A 115 14.97 -12.03 1.59
N ILE A 116 14.01 -12.75 1.06
CA ILE A 116 13.18 -13.68 1.84
C ILE A 116 13.77 -15.08 1.72
N LYS A 117 13.95 -15.76 2.86
CA LYS A 117 14.35 -17.18 2.90
C LYS A 117 13.27 -18.07 2.26
N SER A 118 13.65 -19.23 1.73
CA SER A 118 12.68 -20.27 1.40
C SER A 118 11.85 -20.62 2.64
N GLY A 119 10.53 -20.69 2.50
CA GLY A 119 9.58 -20.84 3.60
C GLY A 119 9.30 -19.58 4.42
N GLY A 120 9.99 -18.48 4.16
CA GLY A 120 9.75 -17.17 4.79
C GLY A 120 8.53 -16.45 4.19
N TYR A 121 8.18 -15.31 4.78
CA TYR A 121 6.91 -14.64 4.50
C TYR A 121 7.11 -13.20 4.06
N PHE A 122 6.25 -12.76 3.13
CA PHE A 122 5.99 -11.36 2.83
C PHE A 122 4.60 -11.00 3.33
N ILE A 123 4.51 -9.99 4.20
CA ILE A 123 3.25 -9.52 4.78
C ILE A 123 3.04 -8.05 4.50
N GLY A 124 1.79 -7.65 4.32
CA GLY A 124 1.52 -6.23 4.06
C GLY A 124 0.06 -5.84 4.16
N THR A 125 -0.12 -4.52 4.09
CA THR A 125 -1.42 -3.86 3.93
C THR A 125 -1.33 -2.83 2.81
N CYS A 126 -2.40 -2.72 2.01
CA CYS A 126 -2.46 -1.77 0.92
C CYS A 126 -3.92 -1.52 0.53
N TYR A 127 -4.18 -0.38 -0.11
CA TYR A 127 -5.44 -0.14 -0.80
C TYR A 127 -5.67 -1.18 -1.89
N ASP A 128 -6.90 -1.62 -1.98
CA ASP A 128 -7.42 -2.44 -3.07
C ASP A 128 -7.80 -1.52 -4.24
N GLY A 129 -6.92 -1.42 -5.22
CA GLY A 129 -7.13 -0.56 -6.38
C GLY A 129 -8.37 -0.93 -7.18
N GLN A 130 -8.74 -2.22 -7.23
CA GLN A 130 -9.95 -2.66 -7.90
C GLN A 130 -11.22 -2.13 -7.22
N GLN A 131 -11.24 -2.07 -5.88
CA GLN A 131 -12.37 -1.51 -5.15
C GLN A 131 -12.48 0.01 -5.34
N ILE A 132 -11.35 0.72 -5.28
CA ILE A 132 -11.32 2.17 -5.52
C ILE A 132 -11.78 2.46 -6.95
N PHE A 133 -11.23 1.76 -7.93
CA PHE A 133 -11.63 1.88 -9.34
C PHE A 133 -13.13 1.63 -9.54
N SER A 134 -13.63 0.51 -9.01
CA SER A 134 -15.06 0.15 -9.10
C SER A 134 -15.96 1.18 -8.44
N HIS A 135 -15.55 1.73 -7.29
CA HIS A 135 -16.30 2.77 -6.59
C HIS A 135 -16.53 4.02 -7.48
N PHE A 136 -15.44 4.55 -8.07
CA PHE A 136 -15.54 5.69 -8.98
C PHE A 136 -16.35 5.36 -10.24
N LYS A 137 -16.11 4.19 -10.84
CA LYS A 137 -16.81 3.74 -12.05
C LYS A 137 -18.32 3.63 -11.82
N GLU A 138 -18.75 2.97 -10.75
CA GLU A 138 -20.19 2.81 -10.45
C GLU A 138 -20.91 4.13 -10.24
N ILE A 139 -20.28 5.11 -9.60
CA ILE A 139 -20.88 6.43 -9.41
C ILE A 139 -21.00 7.14 -10.76
N ASN A 140 -19.92 7.15 -11.54
CA ASN A 140 -19.91 7.82 -12.84
C ASN A 140 -20.89 7.18 -13.82
N ASP A 141 -21.00 5.85 -13.86
CA ASP A 141 -21.99 5.14 -14.69
C ASP A 141 -23.43 5.49 -14.30
N LYS A 142 -23.72 5.63 -13.00
CA LYS A 142 -25.05 6.05 -12.52
C LYS A 142 -25.35 7.51 -12.87
N MET A 143 -24.36 8.40 -12.76
CA MET A 143 -24.51 9.81 -13.12
C MET A 143 -24.71 9.97 -14.62
N ARG A 144 -23.93 9.29 -15.45
CA ARG A 144 -24.07 9.29 -16.91
C ARG A 144 -25.47 8.82 -17.36
N LYS A 145 -25.94 7.70 -16.81
CA LYS A 145 -27.29 7.19 -17.13
C LYS A 145 -28.41 8.19 -16.79
N ARG A 146 -28.26 8.90 -15.66
CA ARG A 146 -29.26 9.96 -15.32
C ARG A 146 -29.19 11.15 -16.27
N TRP A 147 -27.98 11.53 -16.65
CA TRP A 147 -27.75 12.59 -17.62
C TRP A 147 -28.41 12.24 -18.98
N ASP A 148 -28.13 11.06 -19.53
CA ASP A 148 -28.66 10.58 -20.78
C ASP A 148 -30.22 10.52 -20.77
N GLN A 149 -30.81 10.10 -19.65
CA GLN A 149 -32.27 10.07 -19.48
C GLN A 149 -32.88 11.46 -19.46
N ASN A 150 -32.25 12.45 -18.88
CA ASN A 150 -32.73 13.82 -18.84
C ASN A 150 -32.57 14.51 -20.21
N ALA A 151 -31.48 14.22 -20.94
CA ALA A 151 -31.26 14.73 -22.28
C ALA A 151 -32.32 14.25 -23.29
N VAL A 152 -32.77 13.00 -23.17
CA VAL A 152 -33.83 12.42 -24.04
C VAL A 152 -35.24 12.96 -23.71
N GLY A 153 -35.44 13.44 -22.47
CA GLY A 153 -36.76 13.99 -22.05
C GLY A 153 -37.00 15.46 -22.44
N SER A 154 -36.03 16.16 -22.99
CA SER A 154 -36.13 17.58 -23.37
C SER A 154 -36.61 17.80 -24.82
N ASP A 155 -36.77 16.75 -25.65
CA ASP A 155 -37.16 16.87 -27.07
C ASP A 155 -38.69 16.97 -27.34
N GLU A 156 -39.54 17.04 -26.31
CA GLU A 156 -41.02 17.11 -26.51
C GLU A 156 -41.64 18.43 -26.03
N SER A 157 -41.01 19.60 -26.15
CA SER A 157 -41.76 20.86 -25.96
C SER A 157 -41.18 22.01 -26.78
N ASP A 158 -41.97 22.38 -27.78
CA ASP A 158 -42.15 23.67 -28.44
C ASP A 158 -40.94 24.52 -28.86
N GLU A 159 -40.92 24.74 -30.20
CA GLU A 159 -40.19 25.82 -30.87
C GLU A 159 -40.50 27.18 -30.21
N SER A 160 -39.58 27.73 -29.44
CA SER A 160 -39.38 29.18 -29.32
C SER A 160 -38.13 29.53 -28.49
N ASP A 161 -37.37 30.46 -29.05
CA ASP A 161 -36.31 31.27 -28.49
C ASP A 161 -34.89 30.65 -28.44
N GLU A 162 -34.07 31.25 -29.33
CA GLU A 162 -32.62 31.27 -29.25
C GLU A 162 -32.17 31.75 -27.86
N SER A 163 -31.98 30.82 -26.96
CA SER A 163 -31.27 31.05 -25.69
C SER A 163 -30.05 30.21 -25.70
N ASP A 164 -28.91 30.84 -25.43
CA ASP A 164 -27.55 30.27 -25.24
C ASP A 164 -27.64 28.80 -24.83
N GLU A 165 -27.24 27.89 -25.74
CA GLU A 165 -26.89 26.51 -25.38
C GLU A 165 -25.75 26.60 -24.37
N SER A 166 -26.11 26.60 -23.09
CA SER A 166 -25.14 26.28 -22.04
C SER A 166 -24.76 24.83 -22.30
N ASP A 167 -23.56 24.61 -22.85
CA ASP A 167 -22.85 23.33 -22.86
C ASP A 167 -22.70 22.83 -21.41
N GLU A 168 -23.81 22.44 -20.77
CA GLU A 168 -23.76 21.75 -19.51
C GLU A 168 -23.09 20.41 -19.77
N LYS A 169 -21.76 20.38 -19.60
CA LYS A 169 -20.99 19.15 -19.68
C LYS A 169 -21.29 18.28 -18.47
N TYR A 170 -21.47 16.99 -18.71
CA TYR A 170 -21.44 15.97 -17.67
C TYR A 170 -20.16 16.14 -16.82
N GLU A 171 -20.33 16.42 -15.52
CA GLU A 171 -19.21 16.56 -14.59
C GLU A 171 -18.90 15.19 -13.99
N GLU A 172 -17.70 14.69 -14.28
CA GLU A 172 -17.23 13.40 -13.77
C GLU A 172 -16.98 13.47 -12.25
N TYR A 173 -17.49 12.49 -11.50
CA TYR A 173 -17.17 12.31 -10.10
C TYR A 173 -15.71 11.84 -9.94
N LYS A 174 -14.86 12.71 -9.41
CA LYS A 174 -13.40 12.48 -9.30
C LYS A 174 -12.89 12.42 -7.87
N GLU A 175 -13.63 12.89 -6.87
CA GLU A 175 -13.18 12.93 -5.48
C GLU A 175 -14.18 12.25 -4.55
N PHE A 176 -13.72 11.21 -3.86
CA PHE A 176 -14.34 10.69 -2.66
C PHE A 176 -13.74 11.40 -1.46
N LYS A 177 -14.55 12.09 -0.67
CA LYS A 177 -14.07 12.85 0.48
C LYS A 177 -14.94 12.68 1.72
N PHE A 178 -14.29 12.86 2.84
CA PHE A 178 -14.91 12.93 4.15
C PHE A 178 -14.50 14.20 4.91
N THR A 179 -15.48 14.83 5.51
CA THR A 179 -15.29 16.02 6.36
C THR A 179 -15.77 15.74 7.79
N ASP A 180 -15.17 16.39 8.77
CA ASP A 180 -15.65 16.39 10.13
C ASP A 180 -16.95 17.23 10.29
N ASN A 181 -17.49 17.28 11.51
CA ASN A 181 -18.70 18.05 11.82
C ASN A 181 -18.53 19.58 11.63
N LEU A 182 -17.30 20.06 11.49
CA LEU A 182 -16.97 21.46 11.25
C LEU A 182 -16.72 21.76 9.76
N GLY A 183 -16.80 20.74 8.90
CA GLY A 183 -16.55 20.86 7.46
C GLY A 183 -15.07 20.75 7.06
N ASN A 184 -14.15 20.45 7.99
CA ASN A 184 -12.74 20.25 7.66
C ASN A 184 -12.56 18.90 6.94
N LYS A 185 -11.75 18.86 5.90
CA LYS A 185 -11.43 17.64 5.18
C LYS A 185 -10.54 16.75 6.07
N VAL A 186 -11.04 15.57 6.41
CA VAL A 186 -10.33 14.56 7.22
C VAL A 186 -9.60 13.58 6.32
N PHE A 187 -10.24 13.24 5.19
CA PHE A 187 -9.73 12.27 4.25
C PHE A 187 -10.31 12.52 2.85
N SER A 188 -9.51 12.31 1.80
CA SER A 188 -10.03 12.16 0.45
C SER A 188 -9.19 11.22 -0.41
N ILE A 189 -9.82 10.62 -1.42
CA ILE A 189 -9.17 10.01 -2.57
C ILE A 189 -9.68 10.75 -3.80
N GLU A 190 -8.75 11.25 -4.60
CA GLU A 190 -9.06 11.86 -5.89
C GLU A 190 -8.50 10.98 -7.02
N LYS A 191 -9.36 10.68 -7.99
CA LYS A 191 -8.99 9.95 -9.20
C LYS A 191 -8.10 10.83 -10.09
N LYS A 192 -6.91 10.34 -10.45
CA LYS A 192 -5.98 10.99 -11.40
C LYS A 192 -5.72 10.11 -12.63
N TYR A 193 -6.18 8.85 -12.64
CA TYR A 193 -6.02 7.92 -13.75
C TYR A 193 -7.11 8.11 -14.82
N GLU A 194 -6.79 7.71 -16.07
CA GLU A 194 -7.67 7.85 -17.24
C GLU A 194 -8.16 6.50 -17.81
N ILE A 195 -7.80 5.37 -17.19
CA ILE A 195 -8.20 4.05 -17.68
C ILE A 195 -9.69 3.81 -17.50
N GLU A 196 -10.33 3.17 -18.51
CA GLU A 196 -11.74 2.78 -18.48
C GLU A 196 -11.96 1.39 -17.87
N GLU A 197 -10.93 0.53 -17.91
CA GLU A 197 -10.93 -0.82 -17.36
C GLU A 197 -9.64 -1.07 -16.58
N PHE A 198 -9.75 -1.75 -15.45
CA PHE A 198 -8.62 -2.08 -14.59
C PHE A 198 -8.39 -3.60 -14.58
N THR A 199 -8.17 -4.15 -15.79
CA THR A 199 -7.91 -5.56 -16.06
C THR A 199 -6.56 -5.72 -16.75
N TYR A 200 -5.95 -6.89 -16.65
CA TYR A 200 -4.67 -7.23 -17.29
C TYR A 200 -4.84 -8.43 -18.22
N GLU A 201 -4.03 -8.49 -19.28
CA GLU A 201 -4.06 -9.54 -20.29
C GLU A 201 -2.81 -10.41 -20.24
N GLU A 202 -1.68 -9.85 -19.81
CA GLU A 202 -0.39 -10.51 -19.80
C GLU A 202 0.40 -10.27 -18.51
N GLU A 203 1.46 -11.05 -18.34
CA GLU A 203 2.41 -10.84 -17.25
C GLU A 203 3.12 -9.50 -17.39
N MET A 204 3.18 -8.73 -16.30
CA MET A 204 3.80 -7.41 -16.29
C MET A 204 3.18 -6.43 -17.29
N ASP A 205 1.85 -6.51 -17.47
CA ASP A 205 1.08 -5.58 -18.30
C ASP A 205 1.29 -4.13 -17.85
N GLU A 206 1.75 -3.29 -18.78
CA GLU A 206 2.05 -1.87 -18.51
C GLU A 206 0.83 -1.09 -18.00
N LYS A 207 -0.39 -1.50 -18.38
CA LYS A 207 -1.65 -0.87 -17.93
C LYS A 207 -1.86 -0.97 -16.41
N MET A 208 -1.16 -1.88 -15.72
CA MET A 208 -1.27 -2.07 -14.28
C MET A 208 -0.44 -1.08 -13.48
N PHE A 209 0.39 -0.26 -14.13
CA PHE A 209 1.29 0.69 -13.50
C PHE A 209 0.91 2.14 -13.83
N GLY A 210 1.32 3.08 -12.97
CA GLY A 210 1.13 4.51 -13.19
C GLY A 210 -0.31 5.01 -13.00
N ASN A 211 -1.23 4.17 -12.51
CA ASN A 211 -2.62 4.56 -12.28
C ASN A 211 -2.73 5.36 -10.98
N GLU A 212 -2.56 6.67 -11.08
CA GLU A 212 -2.45 7.59 -9.95
C GLU A 212 -3.78 7.85 -9.26
N ILE A 213 -3.71 7.94 -7.94
CA ILE A 213 -4.70 8.57 -7.08
C ILE A 213 -4.01 9.58 -6.18
N GLU A 214 -4.70 10.66 -5.82
CA GLU A 214 -4.23 11.58 -4.80
C GLU A 214 -4.96 11.30 -3.50
N VAL A 215 -4.21 10.97 -2.45
CA VAL A 215 -4.76 10.64 -1.14
C VAL A 215 -4.41 11.74 -0.15
N PHE A 216 -5.43 12.31 0.48
CA PHE A 216 -5.26 13.23 1.59
C PHE A 216 -5.68 12.57 2.90
N MET A 217 -4.86 12.73 3.94
CA MET A 217 -5.18 12.40 5.32
C MET A 217 -4.81 13.58 6.22
N ASP A 218 -5.72 14.00 7.09
CA ASP A 218 -5.48 15.08 8.06
C ASP A 218 -4.23 14.82 8.93
N SER A 219 -4.00 13.57 9.32
CA SER A 219 -2.82 13.15 10.09
C SER A 219 -1.48 13.37 9.38
N ILE A 220 -1.49 13.50 8.05
CA ILE A 220 -0.32 13.78 7.20
C ILE A 220 -0.28 15.28 6.85
N GLY A 221 -1.44 15.90 6.69
CA GLY A 221 -1.62 17.33 6.46
C GLY A 221 -1.33 17.81 5.03
N GLN A 222 -1.02 16.90 4.11
CA GLN A 222 -0.82 17.18 2.69
C GLN A 222 -1.25 16.01 1.83
N PRO A 223 -1.71 16.26 0.58
CA PRO A 223 -2.01 15.18 -0.36
C PRO A 223 -0.73 14.47 -0.81
N ILE A 224 -0.86 13.16 -1.05
CA ILE A 224 0.24 12.29 -1.50
C ILE A 224 -0.26 11.52 -2.72
N ILE A 225 0.59 11.43 -3.75
CA ILE A 225 0.32 10.57 -4.90
C ILE A 225 0.61 9.12 -4.53
N GLU A 226 -0.38 8.27 -4.76
CA GLU A 226 -0.33 6.83 -4.60
C GLU A 226 -0.82 6.18 -5.89
N TYR A 227 -0.65 4.86 -6.03
CA TYR A 227 -0.99 4.15 -7.26
C TYR A 227 -1.94 3.01 -6.97
N LEU A 228 -2.89 2.78 -7.87
CA LEU A 228 -3.83 1.66 -7.76
C LEU A 228 -3.08 0.32 -7.82
N VAL A 229 -3.41 -0.58 -6.91
CA VAL A 229 -2.90 -1.95 -6.88
C VAL A 229 -3.99 -2.90 -7.31
N ASN A 230 -3.83 -3.54 -8.47
CA ASN A 230 -4.68 -4.66 -8.86
C ASN A 230 -4.18 -5.92 -8.16
N PHE A 231 -4.95 -6.42 -7.19
CA PHE A 231 -4.52 -7.56 -6.39
C PHE A 231 -4.55 -8.88 -7.15
N GLU A 232 -5.41 -9.06 -8.15
CA GLU A 232 -5.39 -10.26 -8.99
C GLU A 232 -4.09 -10.34 -9.78
N PHE A 233 -3.71 -9.24 -10.44
CA PHE A 233 -2.42 -9.10 -11.11
C PHE A 233 -1.25 -9.33 -10.14
N PHE A 234 -1.28 -8.68 -8.98
CA PHE A 234 -0.21 -8.81 -7.99
C PHE A 234 -0.04 -10.26 -7.51
N ILE A 235 -1.13 -10.96 -7.21
CA ILE A 235 -1.11 -12.37 -6.78
C ILE A 235 -0.51 -13.26 -7.88
N ASP A 236 -0.89 -13.04 -9.14
CA ASP A 236 -0.37 -13.78 -10.27
C ASP A 236 1.13 -13.58 -10.45
N VAL A 237 1.60 -12.35 -10.41
CA VAL A 237 3.03 -12.04 -10.52
C VAL A 237 3.80 -12.63 -9.33
N MET A 238 3.29 -12.51 -8.12
CA MET A 238 3.92 -13.10 -6.93
C MET A 238 4.05 -14.61 -7.05
N LYS A 239 3.01 -15.30 -7.53
CA LYS A 239 3.03 -16.75 -7.75
C LYS A 239 4.10 -17.15 -8.76
N LYS A 240 4.21 -16.45 -9.88
CA LYS A 240 5.25 -16.70 -10.91
C LYS A 240 6.66 -16.44 -10.40
N ASN A 241 6.78 -15.61 -9.35
CA ASN A 241 8.05 -15.30 -8.68
C ASN A 241 8.34 -16.20 -7.46
N GLY A 242 7.61 -17.31 -7.29
CA GLY A 242 7.86 -18.30 -6.24
C GLY A 242 7.25 -17.93 -4.89
N PHE A 243 6.15 -17.17 -4.89
CA PHE A 243 5.40 -16.84 -3.67
C PHE A 243 3.97 -17.35 -3.78
N GLU A 244 3.46 -17.94 -2.73
CA GLU A 244 2.07 -18.39 -2.63
C GLU A 244 1.31 -17.53 -1.62
N LEU A 245 0.10 -17.08 -2.00
CA LEU A 245 -0.80 -16.39 -1.07
C LEU A 245 -1.27 -17.38 -0.01
N VAL A 246 -1.03 -17.04 1.25
CA VAL A 246 -1.37 -17.90 2.40
C VAL A 246 -2.72 -17.48 2.97
N ASN A 247 -3.61 -18.44 3.16
CA ASN A 247 -4.83 -18.20 3.90
C ASN A 247 -4.49 -17.80 5.35
N PRO A 248 -5.09 -16.74 5.91
CA PRO A 248 -4.90 -16.34 7.30
C PRO A 248 -5.12 -17.47 8.33
N LYS A 249 -5.86 -18.52 7.95
CA LYS A 249 -6.03 -19.75 8.75
C LYS A 249 -4.96 -20.83 8.52
N GLY A 250 -3.90 -20.51 7.75
CA GLY A 250 -2.74 -21.41 7.57
C GLY A 250 -2.89 -22.48 6.48
N SER A 251 -3.96 -22.51 5.71
CA SER A 251 -4.07 -23.40 4.55
C SER A 251 -3.60 -22.69 3.28
N THR A 252 -2.64 -23.29 2.58
CA THR A 252 -2.30 -22.89 1.21
C THR A 252 -3.39 -23.43 0.28
N THR A 253 -4.09 -22.55 -0.38
CA THR A 253 -5.05 -22.95 -1.40
C THR A 253 -4.68 -22.31 -2.72
N ASN A 254 -4.57 -23.13 -3.76
CA ASN A 254 -4.30 -22.69 -5.13
C ASN A 254 -5.56 -22.06 -5.72
N ILE A 255 -5.64 -20.71 -5.73
CA ILE A 255 -6.92 -20.17 -6.12
C ILE A 255 -6.84 -18.80 -6.79
N PHE A 256 -7.38 -18.78 -7.96
CA PHE A 256 -7.71 -17.64 -8.78
C PHE A 256 -9.22 -17.60 -9.00
N HIS A 257 -9.98 -17.19 -7.98
CA HIS A 257 -11.42 -16.95 -8.12
C HIS A 257 -11.82 -15.74 -7.28
N ASN A 258 -12.75 -14.91 -7.77
CA ASN A 258 -13.27 -13.75 -7.02
C ASN A 258 -13.74 -14.10 -5.59
N LYS A 259 -14.32 -15.28 -5.38
CA LYS A 259 -14.64 -15.79 -4.04
C LYS A 259 -13.44 -16.03 -3.13
N TYR A 260 -12.27 -16.23 -3.71
CA TYR A 260 -11.05 -16.49 -2.98
C TYR A 260 -10.40 -15.18 -2.51
N TYR A 261 -10.50 -14.16 -3.32
CA TYR A 261 -10.12 -12.80 -2.99
C TYR A 261 -10.77 -12.36 -1.68
N GLU A 262 -12.07 -12.64 -1.52
CA GLU A 262 -12.81 -12.35 -0.29
C GLU A 262 -12.38 -13.20 0.92
N ASN A 263 -11.83 -14.40 0.69
CA ASN A 263 -11.52 -15.35 1.76
C ASN A 263 -10.04 -15.33 2.21
N ASN A 264 -9.11 -14.90 1.36
CA ASN A 264 -7.66 -14.98 1.64
C ASN A 264 -6.96 -13.64 1.76
N LEU A 265 -7.48 -12.61 1.09
CA LEU A 265 -7.14 -11.25 1.43
C LEU A 265 -8.05 -10.82 2.57
N GLY A 266 -7.47 -10.56 3.72
CA GLY A 266 -8.24 -10.04 4.85
C GLY A 266 -8.56 -8.57 4.63
N LYS A 267 -9.81 -8.19 4.79
CA LYS A 267 -10.20 -6.77 4.87
C LYS A 267 -9.63 -6.16 6.13
N PHE A 268 -8.93 -5.02 5.99
CA PHE A 268 -8.24 -4.39 7.10
C PHE A 268 -9.17 -4.05 8.27
N HIS A 269 -10.38 -3.56 7.98
CA HIS A 269 -11.40 -3.30 9.01
C HIS A 269 -11.88 -4.55 9.75
N LYS A 270 -11.66 -5.75 9.18
CA LYS A 270 -11.98 -7.05 9.81
C LYS A 270 -10.83 -7.65 10.62
N VAL A 271 -9.66 -7.06 10.59
CA VAL A 271 -8.47 -7.55 11.34
C VAL A 271 -8.78 -7.73 12.82
N ILE A 272 -9.51 -6.79 13.40
CA ILE A 272 -9.86 -6.79 14.82
C ILE A 272 -10.75 -7.99 15.17
N GLU A 273 -11.72 -8.33 14.32
CA GLU A 273 -12.60 -9.48 14.52
C GLU A 273 -11.82 -10.81 14.47
N ASN A 274 -10.74 -10.85 13.68
CA ASN A 274 -9.91 -12.03 13.48
C ASN A 274 -8.75 -12.16 14.48
N LEU A 275 -8.58 -11.22 15.40
CA LEU A 275 -7.53 -11.32 16.42
C LEU A 275 -7.74 -12.56 17.31
N PRO A 276 -6.67 -13.33 17.59
CA PRO A 276 -6.76 -14.44 18.55
C PRO A 276 -7.22 -13.94 19.93
N GLU A 277 -8.02 -14.77 20.64
CA GLU A 277 -8.54 -14.43 21.97
C GLU A 277 -7.45 -14.04 22.97
N ILE A 278 -6.26 -14.65 22.86
CA ILE A 278 -5.10 -14.29 23.68
C ILE A 278 -4.69 -12.83 23.51
N ARG A 279 -4.85 -12.28 22.31
CA ARG A 279 -4.54 -10.87 22.02
C ARG A 279 -5.65 -9.93 22.46
N LYS A 280 -6.90 -10.35 22.32
CA LYS A 280 -8.07 -9.59 22.81
C LYS A 280 -8.01 -9.36 24.31
N ASN A 281 -7.43 -10.31 25.06
CA ASN A 281 -7.27 -10.25 26.51
C ASN A 281 -5.93 -9.64 26.97
N ASP A 282 -5.01 -9.31 26.06
CA ASP A 282 -3.76 -8.63 26.39
C ASP A 282 -4.05 -7.22 26.93
N PRO A 283 -3.53 -6.84 28.12
CA PRO A 283 -3.79 -5.52 28.70
C PRO A 283 -3.40 -4.34 27.78
N VAL A 284 -2.37 -4.51 26.95
CA VAL A 284 -1.92 -3.49 25.98
C VAL A 284 -2.93 -3.31 24.85
N PHE A 285 -3.58 -4.40 24.43
CA PHE A 285 -4.51 -4.39 23.30
C PHE A 285 -5.96 -4.22 23.72
N ARG A 286 -6.32 -4.47 24.97
CA ARG A 286 -7.72 -4.47 25.43
C ARG A 286 -8.43 -3.15 25.13
N ASN A 287 -7.84 -2.02 25.50
CA ASN A 287 -8.44 -0.71 25.28
C ASN A 287 -8.56 -0.40 23.79
N PHE A 288 -7.47 -0.61 23.03
CA PHE A 288 -7.48 -0.46 21.57
C PHE A 288 -8.52 -1.36 20.91
N TYR A 289 -8.60 -2.63 21.31
CA TYR A 289 -9.59 -3.58 20.79
C TYR A 289 -11.02 -3.11 21.08
N SER A 290 -11.31 -2.67 22.30
CA SER A 290 -12.64 -2.18 22.67
C SER A 290 -13.05 -0.95 21.88
N GLU A 291 -12.17 0.03 21.77
CA GLU A 291 -12.42 1.25 20.99
C GLU A 291 -12.62 0.95 19.51
N ALA A 292 -11.75 0.15 18.92
CA ALA A 292 -11.82 -0.21 17.51
C ALA A 292 -13.02 -1.13 17.20
N PHE A 293 -13.40 -2.01 18.13
CA PHE A 293 -14.60 -2.84 18.02
C PHE A 293 -15.87 -2.00 18.10
N GLU A 294 -15.95 -1.08 19.04
CA GLU A 294 -17.08 -0.14 19.14
C GLU A 294 -17.22 0.71 17.88
N MET A 295 -16.12 1.22 17.35
CA MET A 295 -16.13 1.97 16.10
C MET A 295 -16.60 1.10 14.92
N ASN A 296 -16.16 -0.15 14.85
CA ASN A 296 -16.54 -1.06 13.75
C ASN A 296 -18.02 -1.45 13.81
N VAL A 297 -18.55 -1.73 15.00
CA VAL A 297 -19.95 -2.15 15.19
C VAL A 297 -20.91 -0.96 15.14
N LYS A 298 -20.59 0.13 15.83
CA LYS A 298 -21.47 1.28 16.00
C LYS A 298 -21.51 2.22 14.80
N TYR A 299 -20.45 2.22 13.99
CA TYR A 299 -20.26 3.14 12.87
C TYR A 299 -19.96 2.42 11.56
N GLN A 300 -20.65 1.30 11.28
CA GLN A 300 -20.42 0.47 10.07
C GLN A 300 -20.42 1.27 8.75
N ASN A 301 -21.21 2.33 8.69
CA ASN A 301 -21.28 3.22 7.53
C ASN A 301 -20.48 4.52 7.75
N SER A 302 -19.62 4.59 8.76
CA SER A 302 -18.79 5.76 8.93
C SER A 302 -17.76 5.82 7.77
N PRO A 303 -17.41 7.02 7.32
CA PRO A 303 -16.39 7.19 6.27
C PRO A 303 -15.04 6.58 6.62
N LEU A 304 -14.68 6.53 7.90
CA LEU A 304 -13.47 5.83 8.36
C LEU A 304 -13.57 4.31 8.14
N ASN A 305 -14.77 3.73 8.31
CA ASN A 305 -15.00 2.32 8.00
C ASN A 305 -14.97 2.05 6.50
N ILE A 306 -15.53 2.94 5.70
CA ILE A 306 -15.46 2.87 4.23
C ILE A 306 -14.00 2.93 3.79
N LEU A 307 -13.22 3.90 4.31
CA LEU A 307 -11.79 3.99 4.06
C LEU A 307 -11.05 2.71 4.44
N SER A 308 -11.29 2.18 5.65
CA SER A 308 -10.68 0.92 6.08
C SER A 308 -11.07 -0.26 5.18
N SER A 309 -12.27 -0.25 4.60
CA SER A 309 -12.75 -1.30 3.71
C SER A 309 -12.03 -1.32 2.36
N PHE A 310 -11.44 -0.21 1.93
CA PHE A 310 -10.60 -0.17 0.73
C PHE A 310 -9.24 -0.85 0.95
N ASN A 311 -8.83 -1.12 2.19
CA ASN A 311 -7.56 -1.74 2.47
C ASN A 311 -7.69 -3.25 2.65
N ASN A 312 -6.76 -3.96 2.05
CA ASN A 312 -6.54 -5.39 2.28
C ASN A 312 -5.24 -5.61 3.06
N TYR A 313 -5.21 -6.67 3.88
CA TYR A 313 -3.97 -7.26 4.38
C TYR A 313 -3.74 -8.61 3.71
N PHE A 314 -2.49 -8.98 3.53
CA PHE A 314 -2.09 -10.18 2.83
C PHE A 314 -0.86 -10.83 3.46
N THR A 315 -0.71 -12.12 3.21
CA THR A 315 0.47 -12.88 3.56
C THR A 315 0.84 -13.78 2.39
N PHE A 316 2.05 -13.63 1.88
CA PHE A 316 2.65 -14.54 0.92
C PHE A 316 3.74 -15.36 1.58
N ARG A 317 3.87 -16.63 1.21
CA ARG A 317 4.96 -17.51 1.59
C ARG A 317 5.85 -17.77 0.39
N LYS A 318 7.16 -17.65 0.56
CA LYS A 318 8.14 -18.07 -0.45
C LYS A 318 8.24 -19.60 -0.46
N VAL A 319 8.01 -20.23 -1.60
CA VAL A 319 8.08 -21.67 -1.82
C VAL A 319 9.42 -22.11 -2.38
#